data_14bd708ea5725a18f48e782f44adda26
#
_entry.id   14bd708ea5725a18f48e782f44adda26
#
_cell.length_a   1.000
_cell.length_b   1.000
_cell.length_c   1.000
_cell.angle_alpha   90.00
_cell.angle_beta   90.00
_cell.angle_gamma   90.00
#
_symmetry.space_group_name_H-M   'P 1'
#
loop_
_entity.id
_entity.type
_entity.pdbx_description
1 polymer ?
#
loop_
_entity_poly.entity_id
_entity_poly.type
_entity_poly.pdbx_seq_one_letter_code
_entity_poly.pdbx_strand_id
1 'polypeptide(L)'
;MLNRSRTFLLLLAAVALAGPGFAQAPAAKTPDLTGVWTTYRGSGGQGRGGGGRGAAQPELPLRPEAKAKIAEYQRLVTPAGDGPGGYCLGTGMPGSMLGSGGYPMEIIQRPDQITIVYEAHDEIRRVYIGSRIIPEADRLSERNGYSTGRWEGNTLVVETTKLKEQVDQRYAHSDQARIVERYTLSEENGQKVLTAEMTMTDPGFYTAPVSEVKKWSIVPNGFLMTYECNEPAWLRRLEELRAKSSQPTK
;
A
#
# COMPACT_ATOMS: atom_id res chain seq x y z
N MET A 1 -33.92 88.21 15.92
CA MET A 1 -33.68 87.27 17.01
C MET A 1 -32.86 86.12 16.42
N LEU A 2 -31.57 86.12 16.75
CA LEU A 2 -30.61 85.08 16.29
C LEU A 2 -30.65 83.87 17.18
N ASN A 3 -30.84 82.70 16.61
CA ASN A 3 -30.66 81.45 17.31
C ASN A 3 -29.46 80.70 16.72
N ARG A 4 -28.40 80.60 17.51
CA ARG A 4 -27.16 79.94 17.13
C ARG A 4 -27.23 78.51 17.64
N SER A 5 -27.40 77.52 16.73
CA SER A 5 -27.22 76.10 17.01
C SER A 5 -25.73 75.77 17.01
N ARG A 6 -25.22 75.26 18.15
CA ARG A 6 -23.89 74.77 18.31
C ARG A 6 -23.93 73.27 18.00
N THR A 7 -23.29 72.86 16.88
CA THR A 7 -23.06 71.45 16.53
C THR A 7 -21.80 70.95 17.24
N PHE A 8 -21.98 70.01 18.17
CA PHE A 8 -20.84 69.28 18.78
C PHE A 8 -20.42 68.16 17.87
N LEU A 9 -19.19 68.25 17.35
CA LEU A 9 -18.54 67.16 16.63
C LEU A 9 -17.89 66.23 17.64
N LEU A 10 -18.44 65.01 17.78
CA LEU A 10 -17.82 63.91 18.56
C LEU A 10 -16.81 63.18 17.66
N LEU A 11 -15.52 63.38 17.88
CA LEU A 11 -14.47 62.58 17.32
C LEU A 11 -14.39 61.24 18.04
N LEU A 12 -14.84 60.15 17.42
CA LEU A 12 -14.57 58.77 17.87
C LEU A 12 -13.14 58.40 17.43
N ALA A 13 -12.23 58.34 18.40
CA ALA A 13 -10.91 57.74 18.17
C ALA A 13 -11.03 56.21 18.21
N ALA A 14 -10.94 55.54 17.05
CA ALA A 14 -10.81 54.07 16.95
C ALA A 14 -9.41 53.66 17.33
N VAL A 15 -9.24 53.09 18.52
CA VAL A 15 -8.01 52.44 18.93
C VAL A 15 -7.98 51.06 18.29
N ALA A 16 -7.17 50.86 17.25
CA ALA A 16 -6.90 49.58 16.67
C ALA A 16 -5.96 48.79 17.61
N LEU A 17 -6.51 47.84 18.37
CA LEU A 17 -5.74 46.83 19.11
C LEU A 17 -5.12 45.87 18.09
N ALA A 18 -3.87 46.09 17.69
CA ALA A 18 -3.06 45.12 16.99
C ALA A 18 -2.73 43.99 17.98
N GLY A 19 -3.52 42.90 17.95
CA GLY A 19 -3.19 41.67 18.66
C GLY A 19 -1.89 41.06 18.12
N PRO A 20 -1.11 40.35 18.95
CA PRO A 20 0.09 39.67 18.48
C PRO A 20 -0.32 38.67 17.40
N GLY A 21 0.10 38.94 16.16
CA GLY A 21 -0.04 37.99 15.06
C GLY A 21 0.73 36.72 15.44
N PHE A 22 0.02 35.64 15.71
CA PHE A 22 0.64 34.32 15.78
C PHE A 22 1.21 34.04 14.39
N ALA A 23 2.55 34.19 14.26
CA ALA A 23 3.26 33.73 13.10
C ALA A 23 2.99 32.21 12.98
N GLN A 24 2.19 31.85 12.00
CA GLN A 24 1.91 30.45 11.69
C GLN A 24 3.24 29.84 11.28
N ALA A 25 3.73 28.89 12.08
CA ALA A 25 4.96 28.15 11.75
C ALA A 25 4.79 27.58 10.34
N PRO A 26 5.83 27.67 9.47
CA PRO A 26 5.74 27.11 8.13
C PRO A 26 5.33 25.64 8.23
N ALA A 27 4.28 25.25 7.48
CA ALA A 27 3.82 23.87 7.45
C ALA A 27 5.03 22.96 7.17
N ALA A 28 5.28 22.02 8.07
CA ALA A 28 6.39 21.10 7.92
C ALA A 28 6.25 20.41 6.55
N LYS A 29 7.31 20.50 5.73
CA LYS A 29 7.31 19.90 4.39
C LYS A 29 7.20 18.38 4.58
N THR A 30 6.18 17.77 4.00
CA THR A 30 6.00 16.32 4.04
C THR A 30 7.23 15.61 3.46
N PRO A 31 7.68 14.49 4.05
CA PRO A 31 8.80 13.72 3.50
C PRO A 31 8.52 13.30 2.06
N ASP A 32 9.56 13.31 1.23
CA ASP A 32 9.49 12.84 -0.15
C ASP A 32 9.87 11.35 -0.20
N LEU A 33 8.87 10.51 -0.49
CA LEU A 33 8.99 9.07 -0.63
C LEU A 33 9.29 8.64 -2.08
N THR A 34 9.34 9.59 -3.03
CA THR A 34 9.55 9.30 -4.45
C THR A 34 10.86 8.56 -4.69
N GLY A 35 10.82 7.54 -5.55
CA GLY A 35 11.98 6.78 -5.98
C GLY A 35 11.73 5.28 -6.04
N VAL A 36 12.78 4.56 -6.44
CA VAL A 36 12.78 3.10 -6.50
C VAL A 36 13.35 2.54 -5.21
N TRP A 37 12.64 1.58 -4.65
CA TRP A 37 12.93 0.99 -3.34
C TRP A 37 13.10 -0.51 -3.47
N THR A 38 14.16 -1.06 -2.88
CA THR A 38 14.38 -2.51 -2.78
C THR A 38 14.40 -2.96 -1.32
N THR A 39 14.15 -4.23 -1.07
CA THR A 39 14.16 -4.77 0.29
C THR A 39 15.46 -4.41 1.00
N TYR A 40 15.35 -3.76 2.16
CA TYR A 40 16.50 -3.39 2.99
C TYR A 40 17.21 -4.65 3.52
N ARG A 41 18.51 -4.70 3.30
CA ARG A 41 19.36 -5.80 3.75
C ARG A 41 20.41 -5.25 4.68
N GLY A 42 20.16 -4.94 5.90
CA GLY A 42 21.10 -4.33 6.84
C GLY A 42 22.60 -4.61 6.55
N SER A 43 23.53 -4.00 7.22
CA SER A 43 24.97 -4.01 6.90
C SER A 43 25.70 -5.37 6.86
N GLY A 44 24.95 -6.50 6.90
CA GLY A 44 25.50 -7.87 6.98
C GLY A 44 25.02 -8.87 5.91
N GLY A 45 24.25 -8.47 4.91
CA GLY A 45 23.57 -9.43 4.06
C GLY A 45 23.78 -9.30 2.56
N GLN A 46 24.86 -9.85 2.00
CA GLN A 46 24.90 -10.34 0.63
C GLN A 46 24.14 -11.68 0.54
N GLY A 47 22.81 -11.63 0.53
CA GLY A 47 21.96 -12.80 0.29
C GLY A 47 21.16 -12.61 -0.97
N ARG A 48 21.44 -13.41 -2.01
CA ARG A 48 20.59 -13.54 -3.21
C ARG A 48 19.15 -13.78 -2.78
N GLY A 49 18.21 -13.08 -3.44
CA GLY A 49 16.77 -13.19 -3.22
C GLY A 49 16.30 -14.64 -3.07
N GLY A 50 15.78 -14.91 -1.92
CA GLY A 50 15.16 -16.15 -1.54
C GLY A 50 14.67 -15.94 -0.12
N GLY A 51 13.35 -16.03 0.10
CA GLY A 51 12.80 -15.99 1.46
C GLY A 51 13.64 -16.86 2.37
N GLY A 52 14.14 -16.28 3.47
CA GLY A 52 15.00 -16.97 4.40
C GLY A 52 14.39 -18.31 4.84
N ARG A 53 14.90 -19.39 4.26
CA ARG A 53 14.66 -20.72 4.79
C ARG A 53 15.46 -20.82 6.08
N GLY A 54 14.82 -20.66 7.23
CA GLY A 54 15.53 -20.91 8.47
C GLY A 54 14.83 -20.58 9.78
N ALA A 55 14.05 -19.52 9.87
CA ALA A 55 13.26 -19.26 11.05
C ALA A 55 11.81 -19.72 10.81
N ALA A 56 11.28 -20.57 11.66
CA ALA A 56 9.87 -20.90 11.65
C ALA A 56 9.08 -19.60 11.80
N GLN A 57 8.31 -19.24 10.76
CA GLN A 57 7.47 -18.06 10.85
C GLN A 57 6.37 -18.32 11.88
N PRO A 58 6.06 -17.34 12.75
CA PRO A 58 5.02 -17.52 13.76
C PRO A 58 3.70 -17.95 13.11
N GLU A 59 2.99 -18.85 13.77
CA GLU A 59 1.66 -19.27 13.33
C GLU A 59 0.72 -18.07 13.43
N LEU A 60 -0.05 -17.85 12.37
CA LEU A 60 -1.05 -16.78 12.35
C LEU A 60 -2.27 -17.20 13.18
N PRO A 61 -2.89 -16.28 13.94
CA PRO A 61 -4.04 -16.55 14.80
C PRO A 61 -5.33 -16.71 13.97
N LEU A 62 -5.32 -17.66 13.02
CA LEU A 62 -6.45 -17.91 12.12
C LEU A 62 -7.60 -18.64 12.81
N ARG A 63 -8.82 -18.22 12.47
CA ARG A 63 -10.05 -18.93 12.83
C ARG A 63 -10.16 -20.27 12.12
N PRO A 64 -10.89 -21.26 12.68
CA PRO A 64 -11.07 -22.57 12.06
C PRO A 64 -11.61 -22.48 10.62
N GLU A 65 -12.59 -21.58 10.39
CA GLU A 65 -13.21 -21.38 9.07
C GLU A 65 -12.22 -20.86 8.03
N ALA A 66 -11.34 -19.96 8.43
CA ALA A 66 -10.25 -19.46 7.57
C ALA A 66 -9.25 -20.58 7.24
N LYS A 67 -8.84 -21.37 8.24
CA LYS A 67 -7.97 -22.53 8.04
C LYS A 67 -8.60 -23.53 7.05
N ALA A 68 -9.90 -23.78 7.16
CA ALA A 68 -10.62 -24.68 6.25
C ALA A 68 -10.62 -24.17 4.81
N LYS A 69 -10.91 -22.87 4.59
CA LYS A 69 -10.86 -22.24 3.25
C LYS A 69 -9.48 -22.29 2.62
N ILE A 70 -8.43 -22.01 3.42
CA ILE A 70 -7.04 -22.07 2.97
C ILE A 70 -6.66 -23.51 2.59
N ALA A 71 -7.03 -24.49 3.41
CA ALA A 71 -6.76 -25.90 3.15
C ALA A 71 -7.48 -26.38 1.88
N GLU A 72 -8.74 -25.97 1.67
CA GLU A 72 -9.49 -26.29 0.46
C GLU A 72 -8.82 -25.72 -0.79
N TYR A 73 -8.40 -24.44 -0.74
CA TYR A 73 -7.65 -23.82 -1.82
C TYR A 73 -6.34 -24.58 -2.12
N GLN A 74 -5.57 -24.89 -1.10
CA GLN A 74 -4.30 -25.64 -1.25
C GLN A 74 -4.52 -27.03 -1.84
N ARG A 75 -5.58 -27.71 -1.44
CA ARG A 75 -5.97 -29.02 -1.99
C ARG A 75 -6.23 -28.97 -3.50
N LEU A 76 -6.75 -27.86 -4.01
CA LEU A 76 -7.02 -27.67 -5.43
C LEU A 76 -5.75 -27.34 -6.23
N VAL A 77 -4.92 -26.41 -5.74
CA VAL A 77 -3.82 -25.85 -6.53
C VAL A 77 -2.49 -26.59 -6.37
N THR A 78 -2.21 -27.15 -5.19
CA THR A 78 -0.91 -27.78 -4.91
C THR A 78 -0.62 -28.99 -5.81
N PRO A 79 -1.57 -29.91 -6.08
CA PRO A 79 -1.31 -31.03 -6.98
C PRO A 79 -1.03 -30.62 -8.43
N ALA A 80 -1.59 -29.49 -8.86
CA ALA A 80 -1.39 -28.95 -10.20
C ALA A 80 -0.08 -28.14 -10.33
N GLY A 81 0.52 -27.76 -9.18
CA GLY A 81 1.65 -26.83 -9.16
C GLY A 81 1.29 -25.43 -9.61
N ASP A 82 -0.01 -25.10 -9.55
CA ASP A 82 -0.55 -23.83 -10.03
C ASP A 82 -0.57 -22.76 -8.93
N GLY A 83 -0.68 -21.51 -9.35
CA GLY A 83 -0.87 -20.37 -8.47
C GLY A 83 -1.20 -19.11 -9.27
N PRO A 84 -1.71 -18.07 -8.61
CA PRO A 84 -2.17 -16.83 -9.28
C PRO A 84 -1.08 -16.17 -10.12
N GLY A 85 0.16 -16.19 -9.64
CA GLY A 85 1.30 -15.63 -10.37
C GLY A 85 1.56 -16.28 -11.71
N GLY A 86 1.27 -17.57 -11.89
CA GLY A 86 1.36 -18.27 -13.16
C GLY A 86 0.36 -17.77 -14.20
N TYR A 87 -0.66 -17.04 -13.75
CA TYR A 87 -1.71 -16.40 -14.56
C TYR A 87 -1.62 -14.89 -14.53
N CYS A 88 -0.46 -14.33 -14.16
CA CYS A 88 -0.18 -12.89 -14.11
C CYS A 88 -1.09 -12.11 -13.15
N LEU A 89 -1.63 -12.80 -12.16
CA LEU A 89 -2.43 -12.17 -11.12
C LEU A 89 -1.51 -11.72 -9.98
N GLY A 90 -1.50 -10.41 -9.73
CA GLY A 90 -0.73 -9.83 -8.63
C GLY A 90 -1.17 -10.34 -7.27
N THR A 91 -0.26 -10.30 -6.30
CA THR A 91 -0.50 -10.86 -4.96
C THR A 91 -1.61 -10.13 -4.21
N GLY A 92 -1.75 -8.83 -4.41
CA GLY A 92 -2.67 -7.99 -3.64
C GLY A 92 -2.15 -7.69 -2.23
N MET A 93 -2.86 -6.81 -1.52
CA MET A 93 -2.48 -6.43 -0.15
C MET A 93 -2.84 -7.52 0.86
N PRO A 94 -2.05 -7.71 1.92
CA PRO A 94 -0.76 -7.07 2.21
C PRO A 94 0.44 -7.75 1.52
N GLY A 95 0.23 -8.83 0.77
CA GLY A 95 1.28 -9.65 0.18
C GLY A 95 2.22 -8.86 -0.73
N SER A 96 1.69 -7.96 -1.57
CA SER A 96 2.48 -7.13 -2.48
C SER A 96 3.45 -6.21 -1.73
N MET A 97 3.02 -5.63 -0.61
CA MET A 97 3.88 -4.81 0.23
C MET A 97 4.91 -5.65 1.00
N LEU A 98 4.51 -6.79 1.56
CA LEU A 98 5.37 -7.58 2.45
C LEU A 98 6.34 -8.49 1.71
N GLY A 99 5.95 -8.99 0.55
CA GLY A 99 6.67 -10.07 -0.12
C GLY A 99 7.19 -9.73 -1.51
N SER A 100 6.31 -9.49 -2.45
CA SER A 100 6.60 -9.23 -3.88
C SER A 100 7.76 -10.06 -4.48
N GLY A 101 8.05 -11.24 -3.96
CA GLY A 101 9.17 -12.07 -4.41
C GLY A 101 10.57 -11.45 -4.25
N GLY A 102 10.69 -10.31 -3.56
CA GLY A 102 11.94 -9.57 -3.44
C GLY A 102 12.17 -8.57 -4.57
N TYR A 103 11.23 -8.40 -5.46
CA TYR A 103 11.26 -7.39 -6.53
C TYR A 103 11.19 -5.97 -5.96
N PRO A 104 11.76 -4.96 -6.65
CA PRO A 104 11.68 -3.58 -6.25
C PRO A 104 10.27 -3.01 -6.44
N MET A 105 10.05 -1.83 -5.84
CA MET A 105 8.87 -1.02 -6.09
C MET A 105 9.27 0.42 -6.38
N GLU A 106 8.47 1.12 -7.17
CA GLU A 106 8.59 2.56 -7.38
C GLU A 106 7.47 3.30 -6.66
N ILE A 107 7.82 4.37 -5.96
CA ILE A 107 6.87 5.29 -5.34
C ILE A 107 6.88 6.59 -6.12
N ILE A 108 5.70 7.02 -6.58
CA ILE A 108 5.46 8.29 -7.24
C ILE A 108 4.54 9.10 -6.34
N GLN A 109 5.10 10.13 -5.71
CA GLN A 109 4.36 10.96 -4.77
C GLN A 109 3.84 12.22 -5.43
N ARG A 110 2.52 12.46 -5.26
CA ARG A 110 1.81 13.71 -5.60
C ARG A 110 1.14 14.25 -4.34
N PRO A 111 0.75 15.52 -4.31
CA PRO A 111 0.08 16.10 -3.12
C PRO A 111 -1.22 15.39 -2.73
N ASP A 112 -1.93 14.84 -3.69
CA ASP A 112 -3.26 14.25 -3.56
C ASP A 112 -3.31 12.73 -3.78
N GLN A 113 -2.16 12.12 -4.16
CA GLN A 113 -2.07 10.69 -4.43
C GLN A 113 -0.63 10.19 -4.32
N ILE A 114 -0.46 9.03 -3.73
CA ILE A 114 0.76 8.25 -3.85
C ILE A 114 0.44 7.02 -4.70
N THR A 115 1.24 6.80 -5.73
CA THR A 115 1.16 5.60 -6.56
C THR A 115 2.37 4.73 -6.26
N ILE A 116 2.11 3.47 -5.93
CA ILE A 116 3.15 2.46 -5.71
C ILE A 116 3.03 1.47 -6.87
N VAL A 117 4.10 1.32 -7.61
CA VAL A 117 4.23 0.32 -8.68
C VAL A 117 5.15 -0.77 -8.14
N TYR A 118 4.65 -1.98 -8.00
CA TYR A 118 5.44 -3.15 -7.68
C TYR A 118 5.90 -3.79 -9.00
N GLU A 119 7.20 -4.02 -9.17
CA GLU A 119 7.72 -4.66 -10.38
C GLU A 119 7.10 -6.05 -10.59
N ALA A 120 6.94 -6.82 -9.51
CA ALA A 120 6.25 -8.11 -9.60
C ALA A 120 4.82 -7.93 -10.11
N HIS A 121 4.52 -8.56 -11.25
CA HIS A 121 3.22 -8.56 -11.92
C HIS A 121 2.74 -7.19 -12.41
N ASP A 122 3.61 -6.18 -12.52
CA ASP A 122 3.26 -4.77 -12.84
C ASP A 122 2.10 -4.25 -11.98
N GLU A 123 2.10 -4.64 -10.72
CA GLU A 123 0.97 -4.38 -9.83
C GLU A 123 0.97 -2.94 -9.34
N ILE A 124 -0.14 -2.25 -9.53
CA ILE A 124 -0.27 -0.83 -9.18
C ILE A 124 -1.22 -0.66 -8.00
N ARG A 125 -0.74 0.04 -6.96
CA ARG A 125 -1.53 0.47 -5.82
C ARG A 125 -1.62 1.98 -5.78
N ARG A 126 -2.81 2.53 -5.54
CA ARG A 126 -3.05 3.96 -5.38
C ARG A 126 -3.51 4.27 -3.97
N VAL A 127 -2.82 5.21 -3.32
CA VAL A 127 -3.20 5.76 -2.02
C VAL A 127 -3.74 7.16 -2.25
N TYR A 128 -5.03 7.36 -2.03
CA TYR A 128 -5.72 8.64 -2.25
C TYR A 128 -5.61 9.54 -1.03
N ILE A 129 -5.37 10.82 -1.23
CA ILE A 129 -5.17 11.81 -0.16
C ILE A 129 -6.13 12.98 -0.35
N GLY A 130 -6.71 13.45 0.75
CA GLY A 130 -7.54 14.64 0.76
C GLY A 130 -8.75 14.57 -0.18
N SER A 131 -8.86 15.50 -1.13
CA SER A 131 -10.01 15.61 -2.02
C SER A 131 -10.18 14.47 -3.03
N ARG A 132 -9.15 13.63 -3.22
CA ARG A 132 -9.26 12.44 -4.07
C ARG A 132 -9.95 11.26 -3.42
N ILE A 133 -10.21 11.33 -2.12
CA ILE A 133 -10.90 10.27 -1.39
C ILE A 133 -12.38 10.33 -1.76
N ILE A 134 -12.87 9.26 -2.40
CA ILE A 134 -14.30 9.13 -2.75
C ILE A 134 -15.11 8.58 -1.57
N PRO A 135 -16.44 8.81 -1.55
CA PRO A 135 -17.34 8.24 -0.55
C PRO A 135 -17.20 6.72 -0.46
N GLU A 136 -17.39 6.16 0.72
CA GLU A 136 -17.22 4.72 0.94
C GLU A 136 -18.16 3.86 0.09
N ALA A 137 -19.37 4.34 -0.15
CA ALA A 137 -20.35 3.63 -0.97
C ALA A 137 -19.93 3.44 -2.44
N ASP A 138 -19.05 4.34 -2.93
CA ASP A 138 -18.57 4.34 -4.32
C ASP A 138 -17.27 3.55 -4.50
N ARG A 139 -16.69 3.04 -3.40
CA ARG A 139 -15.42 2.29 -3.44
C ARG A 139 -15.65 0.86 -3.87
N LEU A 140 -14.92 0.43 -4.88
CA LEU A 140 -14.95 -0.94 -5.36
C LEU A 140 -14.03 -1.84 -4.50
N SER A 141 -14.42 -3.11 -4.37
CA SER A 141 -13.56 -4.12 -3.75
C SER A 141 -12.58 -4.67 -4.77
N GLU A 142 -11.29 -4.65 -4.41
CA GLU A 142 -10.17 -5.07 -5.25
C GLU A 142 -9.18 -5.92 -4.45
N ARG A 143 -8.24 -6.61 -5.13
CA ARG A 143 -7.16 -7.37 -4.46
C ARG A 143 -6.24 -6.46 -3.64
N ASN A 144 -5.98 -5.24 -4.12
CA ASN A 144 -5.22 -4.22 -3.40
C ASN A 144 -6.08 -3.40 -2.44
N GLY A 145 -7.41 -3.60 -2.45
CA GLY A 145 -8.35 -2.81 -1.70
C GLY A 145 -8.37 -1.33 -2.13
N TYR A 146 -9.09 -0.52 -1.39
CA TYR A 146 -9.12 0.92 -1.53
C TYR A 146 -8.29 1.56 -0.42
N SER A 147 -7.20 2.25 -0.79
CA SER A 147 -6.27 2.86 0.18
C SER A 147 -6.47 4.36 0.26
N THR A 148 -6.58 4.87 1.49
CA THR A 148 -6.59 6.30 1.80
C THR A 148 -5.37 6.66 2.62
N GLY A 149 -4.80 7.84 2.40
CA GLY A 149 -3.61 8.31 3.09
C GLY A 149 -3.82 9.65 3.80
N ARG A 150 -3.10 9.85 4.89
CA ARG A 150 -2.95 11.15 5.54
C ARG A 150 -1.55 11.28 6.12
N TRP A 151 -1.07 12.51 6.21
CA TRP A 151 0.18 12.81 6.88
C TRP A 151 -0.04 13.15 8.35
N GLU A 152 0.69 12.50 9.24
CA GLU A 152 0.79 12.81 10.67
C GLU A 152 2.25 13.23 10.95
N GLY A 153 2.52 14.53 10.86
CA GLY A 153 3.90 15.04 10.87
C GLY A 153 4.71 14.43 9.73
N ASN A 154 5.76 13.71 10.06
CA ASN A 154 6.65 13.05 9.10
C ASN A 154 6.24 11.60 8.76
N THR A 155 5.10 11.14 9.24
CA THR A 155 4.59 9.78 9.01
C THR A 155 3.43 9.81 8.02
N LEU A 156 3.52 9.03 6.95
CA LEU A 156 2.37 8.73 6.12
C LEU A 156 1.60 7.58 6.75
N VAL A 157 0.35 7.83 7.11
CA VAL A 157 -0.57 6.79 7.58
C VAL A 157 -1.50 6.41 6.45
N VAL A 158 -1.51 5.13 6.10
CA VAL A 158 -2.35 4.57 5.05
C VAL A 158 -3.35 3.60 5.67
N GLU A 159 -4.60 3.74 5.29
CA GLU A 159 -5.67 2.81 5.65
C GLU A 159 -6.22 2.15 4.39
N THR A 160 -6.27 0.82 4.37
CA THR A 160 -6.82 0.04 3.25
C THR A 160 -8.02 -0.76 3.71
N THR A 161 -9.10 -0.59 2.98
CA THR A 161 -10.38 -1.30 3.14
C THR A 161 -10.85 -1.85 1.79
N LYS A 162 -12.05 -2.43 1.72
CA LYS A 162 -12.60 -2.98 0.45
C LYS A 162 -11.66 -3.99 -0.22
N LEU A 163 -11.00 -4.79 0.59
CA LEU A 163 -10.23 -5.92 0.11
C LEU A 163 -11.18 -7.02 -0.38
N LYS A 164 -10.85 -7.70 -1.46
CA LYS A 164 -11.50 -8.97 -1.83
C LYS A 164 -10.98 -10.06 -0.92
N GLU A 165 -11.83 -11.03 -0.57
CA GLU A 165 -11.35 -12.23 0.14
C GLU A 165 -10.23 -12.91 -0.66
N GLN A 166 -9.14 -13.26 0.02
CA GLN A 166 -7.98 -13.93 -0.55
C GLN A 166 -7.49 -15.04 0.37
N VAL A 167 -7.28 -16.22 -0.20
CA VAL A 167 -6.71 -17.40 0.48
C VAL A 167 -5.40 -17.87 -0.15
N ASP A 168 -4.95 -17.16 -1.18
CA ASP A 168 -3.83 -17.49 -2.05
C ASP A 168 -2.51 -16.79 -1.67
N GLN A 169 -2.46 -16.21 -0.49
CA GLN A 169 -1.27 -15.58 0.07
C GLN A 169 -1.07 -15.94 1.54
N ARG A 170 0.14 -15.67 2.08
CA ARG A 170 0.45 -15.94 3.49
C ARG A 170 -0.55 -15.29 4.45
N TYR A 171 -0.85 -14.01 4.21
CA TYR A 171 -1.80 -13.25 5.03
C TYR A 171 -3.18 -13.31 4.38
N ALA A 172 -3.69 -14.56 4.25
CA ALA A 172 -5.04 -14.79 3.80
C ALA A 172 -6.03 -13.95 4.62
N HIS A 173 -7.03 -13.38 3.98
CA HIS A 173 -7.96 -12.48 4.64
C HIS A 173 -9.36 -12.53 4.03
N SER A 174 -10.36 -12.16 4.82
CA SER A 174 -11.73 -11.97 4.35
C SER A 174 -11.92 -10.57 3.74
N ASP A 175 -13.11 -10.31 3.23
CA ASP A 175 -13.52 -8.98 2.75
C ASP A 175 -13.77 -7.96 3.88
N GLN A 176 -13.74 -8.41 5.15
CA GLN A 176 -13.82 -7.56 6.33
C GLN A 176 -12.45 -7.03 6.79
N ALA A 177 -11.38 -7.44 6.11
CA ALA A 177 -10.04 -7.03 6.47
C ALA A 177 -9.84 -5.52 6.33
N ARG A 178 -9.14 -4.96 7.30
CA ARG A 178 -8.68 -3.57 7.33
C ARG A 178 -7.19 -3.56 7.64
N ILE A 179 -6.42 -2.89 6.81
CA ILE A 179 -4.97 -2.75 6.98
C ILE A 179 -4.66 -1.29 7.30
N VAL A 180 -3.85 -1.07 8.32
CA VAL A 180 -3.27 0.23 8.66
C VAL A 180 -1.76 0.12 8.54
N GLU A 181 -1.16 1.05 7.81
CA GLU A 181 0.28 1.11 7.59
C GLU A 181 0.81 2.48 7.98
N ARG A 182 1.98 2.53 8.59
CA ARG A 182 2.67 3.75 8.98
C ARG A 182 4.05 3.78 8.32
N TYR A 183 4.22 4.69 7.38
CA TYR A 183 5.46 4.83 6.63
C TYR A 183 6.30 5.97 7.19
N THR A 184 7.56 5.68 7.49
CA THR A 184 8.53 6.66 7.97
C THR A 184 9.83 6.56 7.17
N LEU A 185 10.47 7.72 6.95
CA LEU A 185 11.81 7.80 6.39
C LEU A 185 12.83 7.97 7.50
N SER A 186 13.93 7.23 7.39
CA SER A 186 15.12 7.36 8.22
C SER A 186 16.38 7.28 7.35
N GLU A 187 17.52 7.53 7.96
CA GLU A 187 18.81 7.23 7.39
C GLU A 187 19.49 6.16 8.25
N GLU A 188 19.85 5.04 7.64
CA GLU A 188 20.53 3.93 8.30
C GLU A 188 21.78 3.56 7.49
N ASN A 189 22.96 3.57 8.14
CA ASN A 189 24.24 3.26 7.49
C ASN A 189 24.52 4.10 6.21
N GLY A 190 24.14 5.39 6.23
CA GLY A 190 24.33 6.29 5.08
C GLY A 190 23.36 6.03 3.92
N GLN A 191 22.32 5.24 4.13
CA GLN A 191 21.28 4.96 3.15
C GLN A 191 19.92 5.49 3.63
N LYS A 192 19.15 6.07 2.71
CA LYS A 192 17.76 6.42 2.97
C LYS A 192 16.95 5.12 3.08
N VAL A 193 16.25 4.94 4.20
CA VAL A 193 15.45 3.76 4.52
C VAL A 193 13.99 4.16 4.71
N LEU A 194 13.10 3.46 4.01
CA LEU A 194 11.66 3.54 4.20
C LEU A 194 11.22 2.37 5.09
N THR A 195 10.58 2.67 6.20
CA THR A 195 10.01 1.67 7.11
C THR A 195 8.49 1.74 7.05
N ALA A 196 7.83 0.60 6.89
CA ALA A 196 6.38 0.46 7.05
C ALA A 196 6.08 -0.47 8.24
N GLU A 197 5.33 0.04 9.21
CA GLU A 197 4.69 -0.74 10.25
C GLU A 197 3.26 -1.01 9.83
N MET A 198 2.91 -2.27 9.65
CA MET A 198 1.60 -2.71 9.18
C MET A 198 0.85 -3.44 10.29
N THR A 199 -0.43 -3.14 10.44
CA THR A 199 -1.37 -3.91 11.26
C THR A 199 -2.60 -4.24 10.43
N MET A 200 -2.93 -5.53 10.34
CA MET A 200 -4.15 -6.03 9.73
C MET A 200 -5.10 -6.52 10.81
N THR A 201 -6.33 -6.03 10.78
CA THR A 201 -7.45 -6.50 11.59
C THR A 201 -8.47 -7.11 10.67
N ASP A 202 -8.83 -8.36 10.91
CA ASP A 202 -9.83 -9.08 10.12
C ASP A 202 -10.66 -10.01 11.00
N PRO A 203 -11.83 -9.59 11.44
CA PRO A 203 -12.68 -10.39 12.32
C PRO A 203 -13.25 -11.65 11.64
N GLY A 204 -13.25 -11.70 10.30
CA GLY A 204 -13.68 -12.87 9.54
C GLY A 204 -12.67 -14.02 9.61
N PHE A 205 -11.38 -13.71 9.50
CA PHE A 205 -10.35 -14.76 9.42
C PHE A 205 -9.47 -14.89 10.65
N TYR A 206 -9.35 -13.86 11.49
CA TYR A 206 -8.39 -13.82 12.61
C TYR A 206 -9.05 -13.64 13.97
N THR A 207 -8.46 -14.24 14.98
CA THR A 207 -8.86 -14.07 16.39
C THR A 207 -8.17 -12.86 17.06
N ALA A 208 -7.09 -12.35 16.45
CA ALA A 208 -6.33 -11.20 16.92
C ALA A 208 -5.71 -10.45 15.72
N PRO A 209 -5.37 -9.15 15.87
CA PRO A 209 -4.64 -8.41 14.84
C PRO A 209 -3.29 -9.06 14.52
N VAL A 210 -2.86 -8.90 13.26
CA VAL A 210 -1.53 -9.32 12.79
C VAL A 210 -0.72 -8.09 12.44
N SER A 211 0.50 -8.00 12.94
CA SER A 211 1.39 -6.86 12.68
C SER A 211 2.71 -7.33 12.09
N GLU A 212 3.23 -6.55 11.14
CA GLU A 212 4.51 -6.78 10.47
C GLU A 212 5.25 -5.45 10.28
N VAL A 213 6.57 -5.55 10.22
CA VAL A 213 7.44 -4.42 9.87
C VAL A 213 8.22 -4.76 8.61
N LYS A 214 8.16 -3.88 7.63
CA LYS A 214 8.94 -4.01 6.40
C LYS A 214 9.81 -2.79 6.20
N LYS A 215 11.05 -3.03 5.75
CA LYS A 215 12.00 -1.96 5.42
C LYS A 215 12.49 -2.09 3.98
N TRP A 216 12.70 -0.95 3.35
CA TRP A 216 13.32 -0.84 2.03
C TRP A 216 14.42 0.22 2.05
N SER A 217 15.44 0.03 1.23
CA SER A 217 16.45 1.04 0.93
C SER A 217 16.22 1.65 -0.45
N ILE A 218 16.50 2.94 -0.56
CA ILE A 218 16.46 3.63 -1.86
C ILE A 218 17.51 3.05 -2.82
N VAL A 219 17.13 2.93 -4.09
CA VAL A 219 18.06 2.60 -5.18
C VAL A 219 18.37 3.90 -5.93
N PRO A 220 19.57 4.48 -5.77
CA PRO A 220 19.93 5.72 -6.48
C PRO A 220 19.83 5.53 -8.00
N ASN A 221 19.10 6.41 -8.69
CA ASN A 221 18.84 6.32 -10.12
C ASN A 221 18.24 4.98 -10.57
N GLY A 222 17.53 4.31 -9.66
CA GLY A 222 16.85 3.05 -9.95
C GLY A 222 15.70 3.22 -10.93
N PHE A 223 15.38 2.13 -11.61
CA PHE A 223 14.18 2.00 -12.46
C PHE A 223 13.63 0.58 -12.29
N LEU A 224 12.34 0.41 -12.59
CA LEU A 224 11.73 -0.91 -12.62
C LEU A 224 11.96 -1.58 -13.97
N MET A 225 12.18 -2.88 -13.92
CA MET A 225 12.20 -3.70 -15.13
C MET A 225 10.77 -4.03 -15.55
N THR A 226 10.58 -4.35 -16.83
CA THR A 226 9.31 -4.88 -17.32
C THR A 226 9.10 -6.30 -16.77
N TYR A 227 7.95 -6.53 -16.19
CA TYR A 227 7.54 -7.87 -15.73
C TYR A 227 6.71 -8.56 -16.81
N GLU A 228 7.39 -9.24 -17.74
CA GLU A 228 6.74 -9.91 -18.86
C GLU A 228 6.03 -11.19 -18.41
N CYS A 229 4.77 -11.07 -18.06
CA CYS A 229 3.95 -12.19 -17.62
C CYS A 229 2.79 -12.51 -18.58
N ASN A 230 2.14 -11.49 -19.14
CA ASN A 230 0.93 -11.68 -19.95
C ASN A 230 1.20 -12.40 -21.28
N GLU A 231 2.26 -12.05 -22.00
CA GLU A 231 2.59 -12.66 -23.28
C GLU A 231 2.96 -14.14 -23.13
N PRO A 232 3.85 -14.57 -22.23
CA PRO A 232 4.11 -15.98 -21.99
C PRO A 232 2.86 -16.78 -21.60
N ALA A 233 1.94 -16.20 -20.82
CA ALA A 233 0.68 -16.86 -20.47
C ALA A 233 -0.22 -17.05 -21.69
N TRP A 234 -0.30 -16.06 -22.58
CA TRP A 234 -1.04 -16.15 -23.83
C TRP A 234 -0.44 -17.17 -24.79
N LEU A 235 0.89 -17.20 -24.93
CA LEU A 235 1.57 -18.16 -25.81
C LEU A 235 1.31 -19.60 -25.36
N ARG A 236 1.42 -19.90 -24.05
CA ARG A 236 1.02 -21.22 -23.51
C ARG A 236 -0.43 -21.56 -23.86
N ARG A 237 -1.35 -20.60 -23.73
CA ARG A 237 -2.76 -20.82 -24.07
C ARG A 237 -2.96 -21.16 -25.54
N LEU A 238 -2.21 -20.49 -26.44
CA LEU A 238 -2.23 -20.80 -27.86
C LEU A 238 -1.73 -22.22 -28.16
N GLU A 239 -0.68 -22.67 -27.48
CA GLU A 239 -0.16 -24.04 -27.62
C GLU A 239 -1.20 -25.09 -27.17
N GLU A 240 -1.86 -24.87 -26.03
CA GLU A 240 -2.95 -25.73 -25.57
C GLU A 240 -4.10 -25.80 -26.58
N LEU A 241 -4.49 -24.67 -27.16
CA LEU A 241 -5.55 -24.60 -28.18
C LEU A 241 -5.16 -25.36 -29.46
N ARG A 242 -3.91 -25.21 -29.90
CA ARG A 242 -3.38 -25.94 -31.04
C ARG A 242 -3.37 -27.45 -30.80
N ALA A 243 -2.91 -27.88 -29.63
CA ALA A 243 -2.91 -29.29 -29.25
C ALA A 243 -4.34 -29.89 -29.21
N LYS A 244 -5.32 -29.14 -28.76
CA LYS A 244 -6.74 -29.56 -28.75
C LYS A 244 -7.33 -29.63 -30.17
N SER A 245 -6.98 -28.69 -31.04
CA SER A 245 -7.50 -28.64 -32.42
C SER A 245 -6.90 -29.75 -33.33
N SER A 246 -5.73 -30.27 -32.94
CA SER A 246 -5.08 -31.38 -33.66
C SER A 246 -5.56 -32.77 -33.23
N GLN A 247 -6.41 -32.88 -32.20
CA GLN A 247 -7.02 -34.17 -31.83
C GLN A 247 -8.19 -34.48 -32.76
N PRO A 248 -8.23 -35.68 -33.37
CA PRO A 248 -9.36 -36.05 -34.25
C PRO A 248 -10.62 -36.09 -33.42
N THR A 249 -11.66 -35.40 -33.90
CA THR A 249 -13.04 -35.50 -33.37
C THR A 249 -13.47 -36.96 -33.40
N LYS A 250 -13.71 -37.54 -32.21
CA LYS A 250 -14.29 -38.87 -32.06
C LYS A 250 -15.73 -38.91 -32.49
#